data_28e3c69d0cde8b139ad4ad69ea0f076b
#
_entry.id   28e3c69d0cde8b139ad4ad69ea0f076b
#
_cell.length_a   1.000
_cell.length_b   1.000
_cell.length_c   1.000
_cell.angle_alpha   90.00
_cell.angle_beta   90.00
_cell.angle_gamma   90.00
#
_symmetry.space_group_name_H-M   'P 1'
#
loop_
_entity.id
_entity.type
_entity.pdbx_description
1 polymer ?
#
loop_
_entity_poly.entity_id
_entity_poly.type
_entity_poly.pdbx_seq_one_letter_code
_entity_poly.pdbx_strand_id
1 'polypeptide(L)'
;MEKSLFEVAGWSEEDCILSLGCGAAWWEIKQMAENAAGELLLLDPNKDVLNWPDVEEGLSYFENHFQTRVGTPIHILHAEASAIPLAAATVDQVWLLNSLHEMEDPASVLHEIDRVLKLDGCVIMEEILTGGIHEGCGKRLFKLDELIQLFRDVDMRVDFQTSKDQEADYVKFVR
;
A
#
# COMPACT_ATOMS: atom_id res chain seq x y z
N MET A 1 -11.34 -7.26 18.46
CA MET A 1 -10.05 -6.54 18.53
C MET A 1 -9.64 -6.29 17.10
N GLU A 2 -9.46 -5.03 16.73
CA GLU A 2 -9.03 -4.64 15.40
C GLU A 2 -7.63 -5.16 15.14
N LYS A 3 -7.39 -5.70 13.94
CA LYS A 3 -6.06 -6.18 13.55
C LYS A 3 -5.22 -5.02 13.02
N SER A 4 -3.94 -5.02 13.36
CA SER A 4 -2.97 -4.09 12.77
C SER A 4 -2.66 -4.47 11.31
N LEU A 5 -2.08 -3.55 10.55
CA LEU A 5 -1.61 -3.84 9.20
C LEU A 5 -0.61 -5.00 9.20
N PHE A 6 0.29 -5.05 10.18
CA PHE A 6 1.26 -6.13 10.33
C PHE A 6 0.62 -7.50 10.53
N GLU A 7 -0.44 -7.57 11.37
CA GLU A 7 -1.15 -8.84 11.61
C GLU A 7 -1.92 -9.34 10.37
N VAL A 8 -2.31 -8.44 9.47
CA VAL A 8 -2.98 -8.78 8.21
C VAL A 8 -1.97 -9.13 7.13
N ALA A 9 -0.97 -8.31 6.95
CA ALA A 9 0.03 -8.43 5.89
C ALA A 9 1.04 -9.55 6.16
N GLY A 10 1.62 -9.58 7.37
CA GLY A 10 2.55 -10.62 7.78
C GLY A 10 3.89 -10.57 7.04
N TRP A 11 4.51 -9.37 6.91
CA TRP A 11 5.82 -9.26 6.26
C TRP A 11 6.97 -9.69 7.16
N SER A 12 8.12 -9.99 6.55
CA SER A 12 9.38 -10.33 7.19
C SER A 12 10.45 -9.25 6.97
N GLU A 13 11.57 -9.36 7.68
CA GLU A 13 12.75 -8.49 7.49
C GLU A 13 13.46 -8.70 6.13
N GLU A 14 13.02 -9.65 5.32
CA GLU A 14 13.56 -9.93 3.99
C GLU A 14 12.63 -9.40 2.87
N ASP A 15 11.39 -9.04 3.19
CA ASP A 15 10.39 -8.64 2.21
C ASP A 15 10.69 -7.27 1.61
N CYS A 16 10.56 -7.18 0.30
CA CYS A 16 10.48 -5.92 -0.44
C CYS A 16 9.01 -5.49 -0.57
N ILE A 17 8.68 -4.34 0.02
CA ILE A 17 7.32 -3.79 0.06
C ILE A 17 7.24 -2.58 -0.85
N LEU A 18 6.23 -2.52 -1.73
CA LEU A 18 5.91 -1.36 -2.56
C LEU A 18 4.58 -0.75 -2.11
N SER A 19 4.59 0.49 -1.66
CA SER A 19 3.37 1.26 -1.40
C SER A 19 3.05 2.18 -2.56
N LEU A 20 1.83 2.09 -3.11
CA LEU A 20 1.36 2.84 -4.27
C LEU A 20 0.40 3.96 -3.86
N GLY A 21 0.68 5.18 -4.33
CA GLY A 21 -0.10 6.35 -3.95
C GLY A 21 0.07 6.67 -2.47
N CYS A 22 1.30 6.56 -1.96
CA CYS A 22 1.59 6.67 -0.53
C CYS A 22 1.53 8.10 0.01
N GLY A 23 1.39 9.12 -0.85
CA GLY A 23 1.42 10.51 -0.42
C GLY A 23 2.70 10.83 0.34
N ALA A 24 2.59 11.46 1.52
CA ALA A 24 3.73 11.77 2.38
C ALA A 24 4.31 10.55 3.13
N ALA A 25 3.75 9.36 2.93
CA ALA A 25 4.21 8.07 3.45
C ALA A 25 4.34 7.95 4.99
N TRP A 26 3.67 8.82 5.74
CA TRP A 26 3.74 8.80 7.20
C TRP A 26 3.24 7.48 7.79
N TRP A 27 2.21 6.90 7.18
CA TRP A 27 1.66 5.62 7.63
C TRP A 27 2.63 4.47 7.39
N GLU A 28 3.25 4.42 6.23
CA GLU A 28 4.25 3.41 5.87
C GLU A 28 5.49 3.50 6.77
N ILE A 29 6.00 4.71 7.01
CA ILE A 29 7.14 4.97 7.90
C ILE A 29 6.83 4.51 9.33
N LYS A 30 5.62 4.79 9.82
CA LYS A 30 5.16 4.29 11.12
C LYS A 30 5.25 2.76 11.19
N GLN A 31 4.78 2.05 10.16
CA GLN A 31 4.83 0.59 10.12
C GLN A 31 6.28 0.08 10.19
N MET A 32 7.21 0.73 9.49
CA MET A 32 8.63 0.37 9.51
C MET A 32 9.31 0.68 10.86
N ALA A 33 8.80 1.63 11.61
CA ALA A 33 9.27 1.92 12.96
C ALA A 33 8.78 0.89 14.00
N GLU A 34 7.65 0.26 13.74
CA GLU A 34 7.09 -0.80 14.58
C GLU A 34 7.61 -2.18 14.20
N ASN A 35 7.77 -2.46 12.90
CA ASN A 35 8.18 -3.77 12.38
C ASN A 35 9.01 -3.60 11.10
N ALA A 36 10.29 -3.92 11.15
CA ALA A 36 11.19 -3.77 10.01
C ALA A 36 10.81 -4.67 8.83
N ALA A 37 11.10 -4.20 7.61
CA ALA A 37 11.10 -4.98 6.38
C ALA A 37 12.49 -4.97 5.73
N GLY A 38 12.69 -5.76 4.68
CA GLY A 38 13.94 -5.78 3.92
C GLY A 38 14.14 -4.49 3.13
N GLU A 39 13.08 -3.99 2.52
CA GLU A 39 13.09 -2.76 1.71
C GLU A 39 11.69 -2.16 1.62
N LEU A 40 11.58 -0.84 1.63
CA LEU A 40 10.34 -0.11 1.41
C LEU A 40 10.47 0.82 0.19
N LEU A 41 9.67 0.56 -0.82
CA LEU A 41 9.56 1.39 -2.02
C LEU A 41 8.29 2.24 -1.91
N LEU A 42 8.45 3.55 -1.91
CA LEU A 42 7.38 4.54 -1.84
C LEU A 42 7.13 5.11 -3.23
N LEU A 43 5.94 4.95 -3.77
CA LEU A 43 5.59 5.45 -5.09
C LEU A 43 4.42 6.42 -5.03
N ASP A 44 4.66 7.63 -5.51
CA ASP A 44 3.64 8.66 -5.73
C ASP A 44 4.11 9.59 -6.88
N PRO A 45 3.23 9.99 -7.82
CA PRO A 45 3.60 10.89 -8.90
C PRO A 45 3.87 12.32 -8.43
N ASN A 46 3.32 12.71 -7.27
CA ASN A 46 3.40 14.07 -6.76
C ASN A 46 4.68 14.31 -5.93
N LYS A 47 5.67 14.95 -6.55
CA LYS A 47 6.97 15.28 -5.93
C LYS A 47 6.86 16.30 -4.80
N ASP A 48 5.79 17.08 -4.76
CA ASP A 48 5.58 18.07 -3.70
C ASP A 48 5.05 17.41 -2.41
N VAL A 49 4.49 16.19 -2.52
CA VAL A 49 3.95 15.42 -1.40
C VAL A 49 4.92 14.33 -0.98
N LEU A 50 5.47 13.56 -1.93
CA LEU A 50 6.47 12.54 -1.66
C LEU A 50 7.86 13.08 -1.96
N ASN A 51 8.61 13.45 -0.93
CA ASN A 51 9.96 13.97 -1.04
C ASN A 51 10.81 13.61 0.19
N TRP A 52 12.13 13.66 0.05
CA TRP A 52 13.04 13.28 1.14
C TRP A 52 12.89 14.13 2.41
N PRO A 53 12.77 15.46 2.35
CA PRO A 53 12.54 16.27 3.55
C PRO A 53 11.37 15.80 4.40
N ASP A 54 10.22 15.51 3.79
CA ASP A 54 9.01 15.05 4.50
C ASP A 54 9.18 13.61 5.02
N VAL A 55 9.84 12.72 4.26
CA VAL A 55 10.19 11.36 4.71
C VAL A 55 11.14 11.41 5.90
N GLU A 56 12.18 12.25 5.88
CA GLU A 56 13.12 12.43 7.00
C GLU A 56 12.42 13.00 8.25
N GLU A 57 11.46 13.89 8.08
CA GLU A 57 10.63 14.39 9.19
C GLU A 57 9.81 13.26 9.81
N GLY A 58 9.13 12.46 8.98
CA GLY A 58 8.37 11.28 9.44
C GLY A 58 9.24 10.27 10.16
N LEU A 59 10.43 9.94 9.60
CA LEU A 59 11.40 9.06 10.25
C LEU A 59 11.80 9.60 11.63
N SER A 60 12.21 10.86 11.70
CA SER A 60 12.63 11.50 12.95
C SER A 60 11.50 11.49 13.99
N TYR A 61 10.26 11.73 13.56
CA TYR A 61 9.10 11.71 14.44
C TYR A 61 8.87 10.31 15.03
N PHE A 62 8.78 9.28 14.18
CA PHE A 62 8.44 7.93 14.65
C PHE A 62 9.60 7.25 15.38
N GLU A 63 10.85 7.48 14.98
CA GLU A 63 12.03 7.01 15.72
C GLU A 63 12.05 7.56 17.15
N ASN A 64 11.74 8.84 17.32
CA ASN A 64 11.62 9.46 18.64
C ASN A 64 10.42 8.94 19.43
N HIS A 65 9.27 8.80 18.77
CA HIS A 65 8.02 8.33 19.39
C HIS A 65 8.15 6.90 19.93
N PHE A 66 8.69 6.00 19.12
CA PHE A 66 8.86 4.58 19.48
C PHE A 66 10.21 4.26 20.15
N GLN A 67 11.09 5.25 20.33
CA GLN A 67 12.44 5.07 20.86
C GLN A 67 13.22 3.98 20.10
N THR A 68 13.15 3.98 18.79
CA THR A 68 13.73 3.01 17.87
C THR A 68 14.53 3.68 16.77
N ARG A 69 15.14 2.88 15.90
CA ARG A 69 15.73 3.30 14.63
C ARG A 69 15.06 2.52 13.51
N VAL A 70 14.64 3.21 12.47
CA VAL A 70 14.14 2.57 11.26
C VAL A 70 15.32 2.06 10.45
N GLY A 71 15.54 0.74 10.50
CA GLY A 71 16.62 0.07 9.77
C GLY A 71 16.25 -0.30 8.33
N THR A 72 14.97 -0.27 7.97
CA THR A 72 14.50 -0.60 6.63
C THR A 72 14.98 0.43 5.62
N PRO A 73 15.71 0.04 4.55
CA PRO A 73 16.05 0.92 3.44
C PRO A 73 14.77 1.45 2.77
N ILE A 74 14.70 2.76 2.54
CA ILE A 74 13.56 3.43 1.91
C ILE A 74 13.99 4.03 0.57
N HIS A 75 13.18 3.83 -0.48
CA HIS A 75 13.40 4.40 -1.80
C HIS A 75 12.16 5.13 -2.28
N ILE A 76 12.35 6.32 -2.85
CA ILE A 76 11.29 7.14 -3.43
C ILE A 76 11.25 6.94 -4.94
N LEU A 77 10.07 6.63 -5.47
CA LEU A 77 9.77 6.48 -6.89
C LEU A 77 8.70 7.50 -7.30
N HIS A 78 9.04 8.41 -8.19
CA HIS A 78 8.09 9.37 -8.74
C HIS A 78 7.56 8.86 -10.08
N ALA A 79 6.44 8.15 -10.03
CA ALA A 79 5.79 7.55 -11.20
C ALA A 79 4.29 7.38 -10.95
N GLU A 80 3.54 7.20 -12.03
CA GLU A 80 2.16 6.75 -11.97
C GLU A 80 2.11 5.24 -11.61
N ALA A 81 1.11 4.84 -10.82
CA ALA A 81 0.91 3.44 -10.46
C ALA A 81 0.54 2.54 -11.66
N SER A 82 0.07 3.14 -12.76
CA SER A 82 -0.17 2.46 -14.04
C SER A 82 1.09 2.25 -14.89
N ALA A 83 2.27 2.71 -14.44
CA ALA A 83 3.56 2.57 -15.11
C ALA A 83 4.70 2.46 -14.08
N ILE A 84 4.70 1.39 -13.29
CA ILE A 84 5.64 1.17 -12.19
C ILE A 84 7.06 0.94 -12.73
N PRO A 85 8.06 1.76 -12.34
CA PRO A 85 9.43 1.68 -12.89
C PRO A 85 10.27 0.57 -12.24
N LEU A 86 9.70 -0.62 -12.13
CA LEU A 86 10.34 -1.82 -11.58
C LEU A 86 10.28 -2.97 -12.59
N ALA A 87 11.21 -3.90 -12.51
CA ALA A 87 11.16 -5.15 -13.26
C ALA A 87 10.00 -6.05 -12.79
N ALA A 88 9.63 -7.03 -13.61
CA ALA A 88 8.66 -8.04 -13.22
C ALA A 88 9.16 -8.88 -12.02
N ALA A 89 8.24 -9.33 -11.17
CA ALA A 89 8.51 -10.18 -10.03
C ALA A 89 9.61 -9.64 -9.08
N THR A 90 9.52 -8.34 -8.76
CA THR A 90 10.51 -7.64 -7.91
C THR A 90 10.08 -7.59 -6.45
N VAL A 91 8.78 -7.37 -6.18
CA VAL A 91 8.29 -7.08 -4.82
C VAL A 91 7.53 -8.27 -4.21
N ASP A 92 7.64 -8.41 -2.90
CA ASP A 92 6.94 -9.44 -2.13
C ASP A 92 5.53 -8.99 -1.75
N GLN A 93 5.36 -7.70 -1.47
CA GLN A 93 4.06 -7.12 -1.13
C GLN A 93 3.83 -5.80 -1.86
N VAL A 94 2.59 -5.58 -2.25
CA VAL A 94 2.11 -4.26 -2.70
C VAL A 94 1.07 -3.76 -1.71
N TRP A 95 1.22 -2.53 -1.26
CA TRP A 95 0.28 -1.86 -0.38
C TRP A 95 -0.50 -0.79 -1.13
N LEU A 96 -1.81 -0.80 -0.97
CA LEU A 96 -2.78 0.19 -1.45
C LEU A 96 -3.55 0.71 -0.23
N LEU A 97 -3.00 1.73 0.44
CA LEU A 97 -3.54 2.23 1.71
C LEU A 97 -4.37 3.50 1.44
N ASN A 98 -5.68 3.34 1.26
CA ASN A 98 -6.64 4.39 0.90
C ASN A 98 -6.25 5.16 -0.37
N SER A 99 -5.76 4.48 -1.39
CA SER A 99 -5.20 5.11 -2.58
C SER A 99 -5.81 4.66 -3.90
N LEU A 100 -6.32 3.42 -4.01
CA LEU A 100 -6.82 2.90 -5.30
C LEU A 100 -7.99 3.69 -5.87
N HIS A 101 -8.91 4.17 -5.01
CA HIS A 101 -10.07 4.97 -5.44
C HIS A 101 -9.68 6.34 -6.02
N GLU A 102 -8.48 6.83 -5.76
CA GLU A 102 -7.97 8.08 -6.33
C GLU A 102 -7.34 7.91 -7.72
N MET A 103 -6.97 6.68 -8.09
CA MET A 103 -6.30 6.36 -9.35
C MET A 103 -7.28 6.43 -10.53
N GLU A 104 -6.82 6.99 -11.67
CA GLU A 104 -7.71 7.22 -12.84
C GLU A 104 -8.08 5.91 -13.55
N ASP A 105 -7.13 4.96 -13.64
CA ASP A 105 -7.32 3.66 -14.30
C ASP A 105 -6.90 2.50 -13.37
N PRO A 106 -7.77 2.09 -12.45
CA PRO A 106 -7.48 0.98 -11.53
C PRO A 106 -7.14 -0.33 -12.24
N ALA A 107 -7.71 -0.61 -13.41
CA ALA A 107 -7.43 -1.83 -14.15
C ALA A 107 -5.97 -1.88 -14.64
N SER A 108 -5.47 -0.80 -15.22
CA SER A 108 -4.05 -0.69 -15.60
C SER A 108 -3.12 -0.77 -14.40
N VAL A 109 -3.50 -0.19 -13.26
CA VAL A 109 -2.74 -0.31 -12.00
C VAL A 109 -2.64 -1.77 -11.56
N LEU A 110 -3.73 -2.52 -11.60
CA LEU A 110 -3.72 -3.94 -11.20
C LEU A 110 -2.89 -4.81 -12.14
N HIS A 111 -2.84 -4.52 -13.45
CA HIS A 111 -1.94 -5.19 -14.37
C HIS A 111 -0.46 -4.91 -14.06
N GLU A 112 -0.11 -3.68 -13.68
CA GLU A 112 1.24 -3.36 -13.23
C GLU A 112 1.58 -4.03 -11.89
N ILE A 113 0.65 -4.08 -10.95
CA ILE A 113 0.80 -4.83 -9.70
C ILE A 113 1.08 -6.30 -9.99
N ASP A 114 0.25 -6.94 -10.83
CA ASP A 114 0.45 -8.35 -11.23
C ASP A 114 1.83 -8.58 -11.85
N ARG A 115 2.30 -7.64 -12.67
CA ARG A 115 3.61 -7.71 -13.31
C ARG A 115 4.77 -7.63 -12.31
N VAL A 116 4.73 -6.69 -11.35
CA VAL A 116 5.87 -6.46 -10.43
C VAL A 116 5.86 -7.38 -9.21
N LEU A 117 4.71 -7.96 -8.87
CA LEU A 117 4.56 -8.85 -7.72
C LEU A 117 5.17 -10.22 -8.00
N LYS A 118 5.95 -10.74 -7.06
CA LYS A 118 6.46 -12.11 -7.09
C LYS A 118 5.31 -13.12 -7.07
N LEU A 119 5.58 -14.34 -7.50
CA LEU A 119 4.56 -15.41 -7.60
C LEU A 119 3.86 -15.67 -6.25
N ASP A 120 4.63 -15.70 -5.17
CA ASP A 120 4.13 -15.94 -3.81
C ASP A 120 3.80 -14.64 -3.06
N GLY A 121 3.80 -13.51 -3.77
CA GLY A 121 3.53 -12.20 -3.21
C GLY A 121 2.05 -11.95 -2.93
N CYS A 122 1.76 -10.88 -2.21
CA CYS A 122 0.39 -10.48 -1.89
C CYS A 122 0.16 -8.97 -2.06
N VAL A 123 -1.10 -8.61 -2.23
CA VAL A 123 -1.55 -7.22 -2.19
C VAL A 123 -2.32 -6.99 -0.89
N ILE A 124 -1.97 -5.95 -0.17
CA ILE A 124 -2.70 -5.50 1.01
C ILE A 124 -3.40 -4.20 0.69
N MET A 125 -4.70 -4.18 0.90
CA MET A 125 -5.49 -2.96 0.77
C MET A 125 -6.04 -2.53 2.12
N GLU A 126 -6.04 -1.23 2.33
CA GLU A 126 -6.91 -0.54 3.28
C GLU A 126 -7.80 0.39 2.46
N GLU A 127 -9.11 0.21 2.52
CA GLU A 127 -10.03 1.03 1.71
C GLU A 127 -11.39 1.17 2.40
N ILE A 128 -12.04 2.31 2.15
CA ILE A 128 -13.44 2.55 2.55
C ILE A 128 -14.35 1.97 1.48
N LEU A 129 -15.06 0.89 1.78
CA LEU A 129 -15.80 0.09 0.80
C LEU A 129 -17.32 0.36 0.80
N THR A 130 -17.72 1.61 0.90
CA THR A 130 -19.15 2.02 0.97
C THR A 130 -19.83 2.15 -0.39
N GLY A 131 -19.07 2.31 -1.47
CA GLY A 131 -19.60 2.65 -2.80
C GLY A 131 -20.08 4.10 -2.92
N GLY A 132 -19.88 4.91 -1.88
CA GLY A 132 -20.26 6.32 -1.84
C GLY A 132 -19.20 7.24 -2.48
N ILE A 133 -19.19 8.49 -2.03
CA ILE A 133 -18.20 9.50 -2.42
C ILE A 133 -17.30 9.77 -1.21
N HIS A 134 -16.00 9.74 -1.41
CA HIS A 134 -15.03 10.09 -0.38
C HIS A 134 -15.06 11.60 -0.12
N GLU A 135 -15.28 12.01 1.12
CA GLU A 135 -15.45 13.43 1.49
C GLU A 135 -14.20 14.27 1.24
N GLY A 136 -13.01 13.67 1.41
CA GLY A 136 -11.73 14.39 1.28
C GLY A 136 -11.33 14.66 -0.18
N CYS A 137 -11.43 13.66 -1.07
CA CYS A 137 -10.97 13.78 -2.46
C CYS A 137 -12.12 13.90 -3.48
N GLY A 138 -13.38 13.69 -3.07
CA GLY A 138 -14.54 13.73 -3.95
C GLY A 138 -14.64 12.58 -4.96
N LYS A 139 -13.79 11.56 -4.85
CA LYS A 139 -13.80 10.39 -5.73
C LYS A 139 -14.80 9.35 -5.25
N ARG A 140 -15.28 8.53 -6.20
CA ARG A 140 -16.17 7.41 -5.89
C ARG A 140 -15.37 6.28 -5.22
N LEU A 141 -15.91 5.80 -4.11
CA LEU A 141 -15.38 4.63 -3.40
C LEU A 141 -15.88 3.33 -4.04
N PHE A 142 -15.08 2.28 -3.96
CA PHE A 142 -15.49 0.95 -4.38
C PHE A 142 -16.50 0.34 -3.42
N LYS A 143 -17.26 -0.62 -3.92
CA LYS A 143 -17.87 -1.66 -3.11
C LYS A 143 -16.96 -2.88 -3.09
N LEU A 144 -17.09 -3.72 -2.07
CA LEU A 144 -16.26 -4.92 -1.92
C LEU A 144 -16.37 -5.86 -3.15
N ASP A 145 -17.57 -6.08 -3.67
CA ASP A 145 -17.79 -6.95 -4.82
C ASP A 145 -17.16 -6.41 -6.11
N GLU A 146 -17.20 -5.09 -6.32
CA GLU A 146 -16.51 -4.42 -7.42
C GLU A 146 -15.00 -4.60 -7.33
N LEU A 147 -14.44 -4.40 -6.13
CA LEU A 147 -13.03 -4.59 -5.85
C LEU A 147 -12.58 -6.03 -6.10
N ILE A 148 -13.32 -7.01 -5.55
CA ILE A 148 -13.04 -8.43 -5.78
C ILE A 148 -13.04 -8.78 -7.26
N GLN A 149 -13.97 -8.21 -8.05
CA GLN A 149 -14.02 -8.47 -9.48
C GLN A 149 -12.78 -7.91 -10.20
N LEU A 150 -12.36 -6.68 -9.89
CA LEU A 150 -11.14 -6.10 -10.44
C LEU A 150 -9.90 -6.97 -10.20
N PHE A 151 -9.75 -7.51 -9.00
CA PHE A 151 -8.63 -8.41 -8.68
C PHE A 151 -8.74 -9.78 -9.36
N ARG A 152 -9.95 -10.30 -9.54
CA ARG A 152 -10.17 -11.54 -10.31
C ARG A 152 -9.77 -11.40 -11.78
N ASP A 153 -9.92 -10.21 -12.36
CA ASP A 153 -9.56 -9.94 -13.75
C ASP A 153 -8.03 -10.01 -13.99
N VAL A 154 -7.24 -10.03 -12.91
CA VAL A 154 -5.78 -10.27 -12.91
C VAL A 154 -5.41 -11.55 -12.15
N ASP A 155 -6.31 -12.53 -12.10
CA ASP A 155 -6.09 -13.84 -11.49
C ASP A 155 -5.73 -13.84 -9.99
N MET A 156 -6.18 -12.80 -9.26
CA MET A 156 -6.02 -12.70 -7.82
C MET A 156 -7.33 -12.97 -7.08
N ARG A 157 -7.23 -13.54 -5.89
CA ARG A 157 -8.36 -13.87 -5.02
C ARG A 157 -8.18 -13.31 -3.61
N VAL A 158 -9.28 -13.09 -2.93
CA VAL A 158 -9.26 -12.73 -1.51
C VAL A 158 -8.74 -13.91 -0.69
N ASP A 159 -7.70 -13.66 0.08
CA ASP A 159 -7.17 -14.59 1.09
C ASP A 159 -7.72 -14.26 2.48
N PHE A 160 -7.82 -12.98 2.79
CA PHE A 160 -8.28 -12.49 4.08
C PHE A 160 -9.01 -11.15 3.94
N GLN A 161 -10.02 -10.94 4.79
CA GLN A 161 -10.72 -9.65 4.93
C GLN A 161 -11.10 -9.43 6.39
N THR A 162 -10.95 -8.20 6.86
CA THR A 162 -11.44 -7.78 8.18
C THR A 162 -11.69 -6.28 8.20
N SER A 163 -12.66 -5.85 8.98
CA SER A 163 -12.83 -4.43 9.25
C SER A 163 -11.70 -3.93 10.13
N LYS A 164 -11.11 -2.80 9.75
CA LYS A 164 -10.13 -2.06 10.54
C LYS A 164 -10.84 -1.24 11.61
N ASP A 165 -11.93 -0.56 11.21
CA ASP A 165 -12.81 0.25 12.04
C ASP A 165 -14.21 0.29 11.41
N GLN A 166 -15.02 1.28 11.76
CA GLN A 166 -16.37 1.43 11.18
C GLN A 166 -16.35 1.96 9.73
N GLU A 167 -15.23 2.46 9.25
CA GLU A 167 -15.11 3.17 7.98
C GLU A 167 -14.26 2.43 6.94
N ALA A 168 -13.22 1.69 7.37
CA ALA A 168 -12.29 1.02 6.46
C ALA A 168 -12.17 -0.49 6.71
N ASP A 169 -11.89 -1.22 5.64
CA ASP A 169 -11.58 -2.65 5.67
C ASP A 169 -10.12 -2.89 5.23
N TYR A 170 -9.50 -3.91 5.85
CA TYR A 170 -8.32 -4.55 5.29
C TYR A 170 -8.73 -5.72 4.42
N VAL A 171 -8.18 -5.78 3.20
CA VAL A 171 -8.37 -6.91 2.29
C VAL A 171 -6.99 -7.36 1.79
N LYS A 172 -6.72 -8.65 1.92
CA LYS A 172 -5.51 -9.29 1.40
C LYS A 172 -5.87 -10.13 0.17
N PHE A 173 -5.15 -9.88 -0.93
CA PHE A 173 -5.27 -10.62 -2.16
C PHE A 173 -3.99 -11.41 -2.44
N VAL A 174 -4.17 -12.63 -2.97
CA VAL A 174 -3.10 -13.52 -3.42
C VAL A 174 -3.47 -14.11 -4.78
N ARG A 175 -2.48 -14.67 -5.50
CA ARG A 175 -2.75 -15.44 -6.74
C ARG A 175 -3.45 -16.75 -6.49
#